data_c529e26750e5580de0b87c80a56f582f
#
_entry.id   c529e26750e5580de0b87c80a56f582f
#
_cell.length_a   1.000
_cell.length_b   1.000
_cell.length_c   1.000
_cell.angle_alpha   90.00
_cell.angle_beta   90.00
_cell.angle_gamma   90.00
#
_symmetry.space_group_name_H-M   'P 1'
#
loop_
_entity.id
_entity.type
_entity.pdbx_description
1 polymer ?
#
loop_
_entity_poly.entity_id
_entity_poly.type
_entity_poly.pdbx_seq_one_letter_code
_entity_poly.pdbx_strand_id
1 'polypeptide(L)'
;MNLKCIGIDIGHNLRCDVGAVGIRREDELNLLVGKALIKRFVANGIKVVECLPSSASCHRDSLSKRCRAANYGNVDIFISIHHNACPGGYGSECLCIKGGQQNALSERLSKVILEEVCKLGFRNRGVKDRRDIYVINNTTMPAIIVECAFVDSARDMKGYDTEKMAEAIFRGVCKFYGIENSSSASGLGSQGGISIHKYHVVQKGDTLWGISRKYGVSVDRLVDGNGIKDSNRIYVGQKILVSN
;
A
#
# COMPACT_ATOMS: atom_id res chain seq x y z
N MET A 1 11.64 -17.43 6.37
CA MET A 1 10.21 -17.18 6.70
C MET A 1 9.48 -16.95 5.39
N ASN A 2 8.27 -17.46 5.24
CA ASN A 2 7.51 -17.29 4.00
C ASN A 2 6.41 -16.24 4.23
N LEU A 3 6.39 -15.18 3.45
CA LEU A 3 5.35 -14.14 3.49
C LEU A 3 4.15 -14.63 2.67
N LYS A 4 3.01 -14.86 3.32
CA LYS A 4 1.77 -15.32 2.68
C LYS A 4 0.75 -14.20 2.55
N CYS A 5 0.67 -13.34 3.55
CA CYS A 5 -0.31 -12.26 3.63
C CYS A 5 0.30 -11.01 4.26
N ILE A 6 0.08 -9.85 3.64
CA ILE A 6 0.58 -8.57 4.12
C ILE A 6 -0.58 -7.60 4.38
N GLY A 7 -0.55 -6.90 5.51
CA GLY A 7 -1.41 -5.76 5.78
C GLY A 7 -0.75 -4.48 5.24
N ILE A 8 -1.41 -3.83 4.30
CA ILE A 8 -0.99 -2.51 3.81
C ILE A 8 -1.98 -1.48 4.33
N ASP A 9 -1.48 -0.60 5.18
CA ASP A 9 -2.21 0.53 5.69
C ASP A 9 -1.79 1.79 4.94
N ILE A 10 -2.77 2.52 4.47
CA ILE A 10 -2.58 3.83 3.82
C ILE A 10 -2.90 4.88 4.86
N GLY A 11 -1.89 5.56 5.38
CA GLY A 11 -2.03 6.54 6.45
C GLY A 11 -3.02 7.64 6.10
N HIS A 12 -3.77 8.12 7.10
CA HIS A 12 -4.76 9.18 6.96
C HIS A 12 -5.88 8.86 5.96
N ASN A 13 -6.20 9.76 5.03
CA ASN A 13 -7.18 9.57 3.93
C ASN A 13 -8.64 9.47 4.37
N LEU A 14 -9.00 10.01 5.51
CA LEU A 14 -10.38 10.13 6.00
C LEU A 14 -10.68 11.55 6.50
N ARG A 15 -11.94 11.97 6.44
CA ARG A 15 -12.35 13.33 6.90
C ARG A 15 -11.95 13.64 8.35
N CYS A 16 -11.93 12.63 9.22
CA CYS A 16 -11.54 12.74 10.63
C CYS A 16 -10.09 12.37 10.91
N ASP A 17 -9.31 12.03 9.88
CA ASP A 17 -7.93 11.58 9.96
C ASP A 17 -7.20 12.06 8.71
N VAL A 18 -6.76 13.30 8.73
CA VAL A 18 -6.09 13.99 7.63
C VAL A 18 -4.60 14.12 7.90
N GLY A 19 -3.80 13.93 6.86
CA GLY A 19 -2.35 14.04 6.90
C GLY A 19 -1.86 15.48 6.76
N ALA A 20 -0.56 15.64 6.81
CA ALA A 20 0.11 16.92 6.68
C ALA A 20 -0.05 17.52 5.27
N VAL A 21 0.01 18.85 5.21
CA VAL A 21 0.00 19.61 3.97
C VAL A 21 1.27 20.46 3.90
N GLY A 22 2.07 20.17 2.89
CA GLY A 22 3.29 20.92 2.58
C GLY A 22 3.31 21.37 1.12
N ILE A 23 4.41 21.11 0.41
CA ILE A 23 4.51 21.25 -1.06
C ILE A 23 3.58 20.27 -1.76
N ARG A 24 3.45 19.08 -1.18
CA ARG A 24 2.47 18.04 -1.56
C ARG A 24 1.59 17.71 -0.36
N ARG A 25 0.48 17.03 -0.60
CA ARG A 25 -0.41 16.52 0.45
C ARG A 25 -0.01 15.10 0.82
N GLU A 26 0.16 14.85 2.11
CA GLU A 26 0.49 13.52 2.61
C GLU A 26 -0.57 12.48 2.22
N ASP A 27 -1.86 12.80 2.38
CA ASP A 27 -2.97 11.92 2.01
C ASP A 27 -2.85 11.40 0.57
N GLU A 28 -2.56 12.32 -0.37
CA GLU A 28 -2.40 11.99 -1.79
C GLU A 28 -1.23 11.05 -2.03
N LEU A 29 -0.08 11.36 -1.44
CA LEU A 29 1.13 10.55 -1.62
C LEU A 29 1.00 9.18 -0.97
N ASN A 30 0.42 9.11 0.24
CA ASN A 30 0.15 7.85 0.93
C ASN A 30 -0.76 6.96 0.08
N LEU A 31 -1.83 7.53 -0.50
CA LEU A 31 -2.76 6.80 -1.35
C LEU A 31 -2.08 6.25 -2.60
N LEU A 32 -1.31 7.08 -3.30
CA LEU A 32 -0.62 6.67 -4.53
C LEU A 32 0.41 5.58 -4.26
N VAL A 33 1.28 5.77 -3.27
CA VAL A 33 2.30 4.77 -2.89
C VAL A 33 1.66 3.48 -2.39
N GLY A 34 0.65 3.58 -1.51
CA GLY A 34 -0.02 2.41 -0.95
C GLY A 34 -0.74 1.57 -2.00
N LYS A 35 -1.48 2.21 -2.92
CA LYS A 35 -2.15 1.50 -4.02
C LYS A 35 -1.17 0.85 -4.99
N ALA A 36 -0.08 1.55 -5.33
CA ALA A 36 0.97 0.98 -6.16
C ALA A 36 1.65 -0.23 -5.48
N LEU A 37 1.86 -0.16 -4.17
CA LEU A 37 2.43 -1.24 -3.38
C LEU A 37 1.50 -2.46 -3.30
N ILE A 38 0.21 -2.26 -3.03
CA ILE A 38 -0.82 -3.31 -3.06
C ILE A 38 -0.81 -4.04 -4.40
N LYS A 39 -0.84 -3.28 -5.51
CA LYS A 39 -0.80 -3.83 -6.86
C LYS A 39 0.42 -4.74 -7.08
N ARG A 40 1.60 -4.34 -6.60
CA ARG A 40 2.83 -5.12 -6.73
C ARG A 40 2.78 -6.42 -5.96
N PHE A 41 2.33 -6.41 -4.70
CA PHE A 41 2.21 -7.63 -3.91
C PHE A 41 1.21 -8.61 -4.52
N VAL A 42 0.04 -8.13 -4.94
CA VAL A 42 -0.97 -8.97 -5.60
C VAL A 42 -0.44 -9.57 -6.90
N ALA A 43 0.27 -8.79 -7.73
CA ALA A 43 0.87 -9.27 -8.98
C ALA A 43 1.94 -10.35 -8.76
N ASN A 44 2.57 -10.38 -7.57
CA ASN A 44 3.54 -11.40 -7.17
C ASN A 44 2.93 -12.54 -6.31
N GLY A 45 1.60 -12.69 -6.32
CA GLY A 45 0.90 -13.79 -5.66
C GLY A 45 0.82 -13.67 -4.13
N ILE A 46 1.16 -12.52 -3.56
CA ILE A 46 1.08 -12.29 -2.12
C ILE A 46 -0.31 -11.74 -1.79
N LYS A 47 -1.00 -12.39 -0.85
CA LYS A 47 -2.28 -11.90 -0.37
C LYS A 47 -2.10 -10.55 0.35
N VAL A 48 -2.97 -9.59 0.05
CA VAL A 48 -2.95 -8.27 0.68
C VAL A 48 -4.26 -8.02 1.42
N VAL A 49 -4.16 -7.53 2.65
CA VAL A 49 -5.26 -6.92 3.39
C VAL A 49 -5.04 -5.42 3.36
N GLU A 50 -5.91 -4.69 2.65
CA GLU A 50 -5.92 -3.23 2.71
C GLU A 50 -6.55 -2.79 4.03
N CYS A 51 -5.77 -2.06 4.85
CA CYS A 51 -6.17 -1.69 6.20
C CYS A 51 -6.81 -0.30 6.29
N LEU A 52 -6.81 0.50 5.21
CA LEU A 52 -7.54 1.77 5.15
C LEU A 52 -9.04 1.50 5.22
N PRO A 53 -9.75 1.97 6.26
CA PRO A 53 -11.21 1.78 6.34
C PRO A 53 -11.94 2.70 5.36
N SER A 54 -13.10 2.27 4.88
CA SER A 54 -13.95 3.08 3.99
C SER A 54 -14.53 4.32 4.68
N SER A 55 -14.64 4.30 6.01
CA SER A 55 -15.11 5.42 6.82
C SER A 55 -14.72 5.27 8.28
N ALA A 56 -14.65 6.38 8.99
CA ALA A 56 -14.50 6.41 10.44
C ALA A 56 -15.29 7.59 11.05
N SER A 57 -15.79 7.40 12.26
CA SER A 57 -16.53 8.42 13.01
C SER A 57 -15.61 9.47 13.66
N CYS A 58 -14.38 9.08 13.99
CA CYS A 58 -13.36 9.94 14.57
C CYS A 58 -11.96 9.35 14.31
N HIS A 59 -10.90 10.12 14.63
CA HIS A 59 -9.52 9.68 14.46
C HIS A 59 -9.23 8.34 15.17
N ARG A 60 -9.65 8.18 16.43
CA ARG A 60 -9.46 6.93 17.17
C ARG A 60 -10.18 5.73 16.53
N ASP A 61 -11.37 5.94 15.98
CA ASP A 61 -12.11 4.90 15.24
C ASP A 61 -11.38 4.51 13.96
N SER A 62 -10.79 5.48 13.24
CA SER A 62 -9.91 5.22 12.09
C SER A 62 -8.78 4.29 12.48
N LEU A 63 -7.99 4.65 13.47
CA LEU A 63 -6.83 3.86 13.93
C LEU A 63 -7.24 2.45 14.39
N SER A 64 -8.34 2.34 15.14
CA SER A 64 -8.87 1.05 15.62
C SER A 64 -9.29 0.14 14.47
N LYS A 65 -9.96 0.69 13.46
CA LYS A 65 -10.39 -0.07 12.27
C LYS A 65 -9.20 -0.60 11.47
N ARG A 66 -8.13 0.18 11.32
CA ARG A 66 -6.86 -0.21 10.67
C ARG A 66 -6.25 -1.42 11.36
N CYS A 67 -6.08 -1.35 12.68
CA CYS A 67 -5.55 -2.46 13.48
C CYS A 67 -6.44 -3.69 13.38
N ARG A 68 -7.76 -3.54 13.48
CA ARG A 68 -8.70 -4.67 13.37
C ARG A 68 -8.63 -5.35 12.00
N ALA A 69 -8.53 -4.59 10.91
CA ALA A 69 -8.39 -5.15 9.57
C ALA A 69 -7.14 -6.05 9.48
N ALA A 70 -6.00 -5.59 9.99
CA ALA A 70 -4.77 -6.38 10.03
C ALA A 70 -4.89 -7.62 10.93
N ASN A 71 -5.39 -7.43 12.17
CA ASN A 71 -5.49 -8.50 13.15
C ASN A 71 -6.46 -9.62 12.71
N TYR A 72 -7.66 -9.26 12.21
CA TYR A 72 -8.62 -10.25 11.69
C TYR A 72 -8.20 -10.85 10.34
N GLY A 73 -7.42 -10.09 9.56
CA GLY A 73 -6.86 -10.57 8.30
C GLY A 73 -5.76 -11.63 8.46
N ASN A 74 -5.29 -11.88 9.70
CA ASN A 74 -4.18 -12.76 10.01
C ASN A 74 -2.97 -12.51 9.10
N VAL A 75 -2.57 -11.23 8.98
CA VAL A 75 -1.45 -10.86 8.14
C VAL A 75 -0.13 -11.21 8.83
N ASP A 76 0.89 -11.57 8.07
CA ASP A 76 2.21 -11.93 8.58
C ASP A 76 3.01 -10.70 9.03
N ILE A 77 2.77 -9.55 8.37
CA ILE A 77 3.33 -8.24 8.70
C ILE A 77 2.33 -7.13 8.39
N PHE A 78 2.47 -6.01 9.10
CA PHE A 78 1.71 -4.78 8.87
C PHE A 78 2.66 -3.65 8.47
N ILE A 79 2.38 -3.00 7.34
CA ILE A 79 3.14 -1.85 6.85
C ILE A 79 2.18 -0.68 6.63
N SER A 80 2.40 0.42 7.37
CA SER A 80 1.67 1.67 7.22
C SER A 80 2.51 2.66 6.40
N ILE A 81 1.91 3.25 5.38
CA ILE A 81 2.56 4.17 4.45
C ILE A 81 2.21 5.60 4.85
N HIS A 82 3.22 6.38 5.14
CA HIS A 82 3.15 7.78 5.55
C HIS A 82 4.18 8.65 4.85
N HIS A 83 3.98 9.96 4.97
CA HIS A 83 4.96 10.98 4.63
C HIS A 83 5.04 11.98 5.79
N ASN A 84 6.24 12.37 6.11
CA ASN A 84 6.52 13.24 7.24
C ASN A 84 6.33 14.73 6.87
N ALA A 85 6.24 15.59 7.90
CA ALA A 85 6.31 17.03 7.77
C ALA A 85 7.00 17.62 8.99
N CYS A 86 8.06 18.39 8.77
CA CYS A 86 8.77 19.12 9.82
C CYS A 86 9.65 20.19 9.17
N PRO A 87 9.57 21.45 9.59
CA PRO A 87 10.41 22.51 9.04
C PRO A 87 11.90 22.13 9.04
N GLY A 88 12.54 22.14 7.88
CA GLY A 88 13.94 21.75 7.71
C GLY A 88 14.20 20.23 7.72
N GLY A 89 13.18 19.41 7.92
CA GLY A 89 13.26 17.95 7.81
C GLY A 89 13.43 17.49 6.35
N TYR A 90 14.13 16.38 6.14
CA TYR A 90 14.23 15.70 4.84
C TYR A 90 14.75 14.28 4.98
N GLY A 91 14.43 13.43 4.00
CA GLY A 91 14.84 12.03 3.94
C GLY A 91 13.74 11.05 4.36
N SER A 92 14.10 9.80 4.51
CA SER A 92 13.19 8.70 4.83
C SER A 92 13.53 8.06 6.18
N GLU A 93 12.54 7.61 6.92
CA GLU A 93 12.70 6.87 8.17
C GLU A 93 11.64 5.78 8.32
N CYS A 94 11.92 4.80 9.15
CA CYS A 94 10.91 3.83 9.57
C CYS A 94 10.68 3.94 11.08
N LEU A 95 9.43 3.73 11.48
CA LEU A 95 9.01 3.74 12.87
C LEU A 95 8.53 2.34 13.24
N CYS A 96 9.01 1.81 14.35
CA CYS A 96 8.56 0.54 14.91
C CYS A 96 8.81 0.52 16.43
N ILE A 97 8.36 -0.50 17.12
CA ILE A 97 8.80 -0.77 18.49
C ILE A 97 10.13 -1.52 18.40
N LYS A 98 11.15 -1.04 19.12
CA LYS A 98 12.45 -1.70 19.22
C LYS A 98 12.57 -2.53 20.48
N GLY A 99 13.49 -3.49 20.44
CA GLY A 99 13.83 -4.35 21.56
C GLY A 99 12.89 -5.52 21.77
N GLY A 100 13.43 -6.60 22.36
CA GLY A 100 12.74 -7.88 22.52
C GLY A 100 12.65 -8.72 21.25
N GLN A 101 12.46 -10.04 21.41
CA GLN A 101 12.40 -10.96 20.26
C GLN A 101 11.24 -10.68 19.31
N GLN A 102 10.08 -10.26 19.83
CA GLN A 102 8.89 -9.99 19.02
C GLN A 102 9.08 -8.79 18.07
N ASN A 103 9.87 -7.81 18.48
CA ASN A 103 10.08 -6.57 17.71
C ASN A 103 11.31 -6.64 16.78
N ALA A 104 12.17 -7.63 16.97
CA ALA A 104 13.40 -7.78 16.18
C ALA A 104 13.13 -7.91 14.68
N LEU A 105 11.99 -8.51 14.30
CA LEU A 105 11.59 -8.66 12.90
C LEU A 105 11.21 -7.30 12.31
N SER A 106 10.40 -6.51 13.01
CA SER A 106 10.02 -5.15 12.59
C SER A 106 11.25 -4.26 12.37
N GLU A 107 12.21 -4.30 13.30
CA GLU A 107 13.43 -3.51 13.20
C GLU A 107 14.31 -3.92 12.02
N ARG A 108 14.49 -5.24 11.81
CA ARG A 108 15.29 -5.77 10.70
C ARG A 108 14.65 -5.46 9.35
N LEU A 109 13.33 -5.67 9.23
CA LEU A 109 12.57 -5.34 8.03
C LEU A 109 12.65 -3.85 7.70
N SER A 110 12.48 -2.98 8.70
CA SER A 110 12.61 -1.53 8.57
C SER A 110 13.98 -1.13 7.99
N LYS A 111 15.07 -1.74 8.47
CA LYS A 111 16.42 -1.46 7.96
C LYS A 111 16.56 -1.81 6.49
N VAL A 112 16.07 -3.00 6.09
CA VAL A 112 16.15 -3.47 4.70
C VAL A 112 15.29 -2.60 3.76
N ILE A 113 14.10 -2.19 4.19
CA ILE A 113 13.24 -1.28 3.41
C ILE A 113 13.94 0.07 3.24
N LEU A 114 14.49 0.66 4.32
CA LEU A 114 15.19 1.94 4.23
C LEU A 114 16.41 1.88 3.32
N GLU A 115 17.16 0.77 3.31
CA GLU A 115 18.27 0.59 2.38
C GLU A 115 17.81 0.71 0.93
N GLU A 116 16.68 0.08 0.57
CA GLU A 116 16.16 0.14 -0.80
C GLU A 116 15.57 1.52 -1.14
N VAL A 117 14.83 2.14 -0.21
CA VAL A 117 14.27 3.49 -0.38
C VAL A 117 15.38 4.53 -0.56
N CYS A 118 16.44 4.45 0.24
CA CYS A 118 17.54 5.41 0.17
C CYS A 118 18.38 5.32 -1.11
N LYS A 119 18.29 4.22 -1.88
CA LYS A 119 18.86 4.15 -3.23
C LYS A 119 18.21 5.12 -4.22
N LEU A 120 17.03 5.62 -3.91
CA LEU A 120 16.36 6.67 -4.68
C LEU A 120 16.94 8.08 -4.45
N GLY A 121 17.94 8.21 -3.55
CA GLY A 121 18.60 9.47 -3.22
C GLY A 121 18.10 10.14 -1.94
N PHE A 122 17.17 9.54 -1.21
CA PHE A 122 16.71 10.05 0.08
C PHE A 122 17.76 9.82 1.17
N ARG A 123 17.87 10.79 2.09
CA ARG A 123 18.69 10.64 3.28
C ARG A 123 18.11 9.54 4.17
N ASN A 124 18.94 8.59 4.59
CA ASN A 124 18.57 7.59 5.59
C ASN A 124 18.57 8.23 6.99
N ARG A 125 17.39 8.38 7.58
CA ARG A 125 17.20 8.91 8.95
C ARG A 125 17.17 7.80 10.01
N GLY A 126 17.21 6.53 9.56
CA GLY A 126 17.24 5.35 10.40
C GLY A 126 15.88 4.90 10.90
N VAL A 127 15.91 3.85 11.71
CA VAL A 127 14.73 3.28 12.36
C VAL A 127 14.55 3.94 13.72
N LYS A 128 13.34 4.40 14.04
CA LYS A 128 12.99 5.06 15.30
C LYS A 128 12.16 4.15 16.19
N ASP A 129 12.42 4.15 17.48
CA ASP A 129 11.56 3.51 18.48
C ASP A 129 10.37 4.42 18.80
N ARG A 130 9.16 3.96 18.50
CA ARG A 130 7.92 4.74 18.66
C ARG A 130 6.83 3.90 19.33
N ARG A 131 6.90 3.85 20.64
CA ARG A 131 5.94 3.10 21.48
C ARG A 131 4.63 3.84 21.73
N ASP A 132 4.54 5.08 21.30
CA ASP A 132 3.39 5.96 21.44
C ASP A 132 2.39 5.85 20.27
N ILE A 133 2.77 5.21 19.18
CA ILE A 133 1.95 5.16 17.96
C ILE A 133 0.92 4.02 18.06
N TYR A 134 -0.36 4.40 17.94
CA TYR A 134 -1.48 3.51 18.15
C TYR A 134 -1.44 2.26 17.26
N VAL A 135 -1.26 2.42 15.95
CA VAL A 135 -1.32 1.28 15.01
C VAL A 135 -0.20 0.28 15.22
N ILE A 136 0.98 0.72 15.66
CA ILE A 136 2.09 -0.19 15.98
C ILE A 136 1.82 -0.97 17.27
N ASN A 137 1.20 -0.32 18.27
CA ASN A 137 0.93 -0.94 19.57
C ASN A 137 -0.28 -1.84 19.61
N ASN A 138 -1.22 -1.71 18.66
CA ASN A 138 -2.50 -2.43 18.69
C ASN A 138 -2.64 -3.44 17.54
N THR A 139 -1.56 -3.73 16.85
CA THR A 139 -1.43 -4.84 15.90
C THR A 139 -0.69 -6.00 16.56
N THR A 140 -1.09 -7.25 16.24
CA THR A 140 -0.58 -8.47 16.89
C THR A 140 0.60 -9.11 16.15
N MET A 141 0.88 -8.65 14.94
CA MET A 141 2.01 -9.07 14.10
C MET A 141 3.10 -8.01 14.12
N PRO A 142 4.29 -8.31 13.57
CA PRO A 142 5.32 -7.30 13.34
C PRO A 142 4.76 -6.12 12.52
N ALA A 143 4.91 -4.90 13.04
CA ALA A 143 4.34 -3.69 12.47
C ALA A 143 5.40 -2.61 12.30
N ILE A 144 5.30 -1.90 11.18
CA ILE A 144 6.17 -0.77 10.84
C ILE A 144 5.38 0.37 10.20
N ILE A 145 5.85 1.59 10.36
CA ILE A 145 5.46 2.73 9.54
C ILE A 145 6.66 3.13 8.69
N VAL A 146 6.42 3.38 7.41
CA VAL A 146 7.41 3.92 6.49
C VAL A 146 7.07 5.38 6.24
N GLU A 147 7.89 6.28 6.76
CA GLU A 147 7.90 7.70 6.45
C GLU A 147 8.72 7.90 5.19
N CYS A 148 8.04 7.91 4.05
CA CYS A 148 8.65 7.84 2.72
C CYS A 148 9.54 9.04 2.42
N ALA A 149 9.08 10.26 2.77
CA ALA A 149 9.76 11.53 2.51
C ALA A 149 9.05 12.64 3.29
N PHE A 150 9.58 13.86 3.28
CA PHE A 150 8.94 15.03 3.90
C PHE A 150 8.15 15.84 2.86
N VAL A 151 6.85 15.99 3.06
CA VAL A 151 5.95 16.69 2.12
C VAL A 151 6.21 18.19 2.04
N ASP A 152 6.84 18.78 3.05
CA ASP A 152 7.23 20.19 3.15
C ASP A 152 8.69 20.45 2.74
N SER A 153 9.44 19.40 2.37
CA SER A 153 10.82 19.49 1.93
C SER A 153 10.92 19.66 0.42
N ALA A 154 11.38 20.82 -0.05
CA ALA A 154 11.66 21.03 -1.48
C ALA A 154 12.71 20.05 -2.03
N ARG A 155 13.64 19.61 -1.18
CA ARG A 155 14.66 18.62 -1.54
C ARG A 155 14.04 17.27 -1.83
N ASP A 156 13.13 16.80 -0.96
CA ASP A 156 12.50 15.50 -1.09
C ASP A 156 11.43 15.48 -2.20
N MET A 157 10.67 16.58 -2.33
CA MET A 157 9.60 16.67 -3.31
C MET A 157 10.09 16.96 -4.72
N LYS A 158 11.34 17.39 -4.90
CA LYS A 158 11.94 17.60 -6.22
C LYS A 158 12.07 16.26 -6.96
N GLY A 159 11.18 16.03 -7.92
CA GLY A 159 11.18 14.79 -8.71
C GLY A 159 10.70 13.56 -7.94
N TYR A 160 9.96 13.74 -6.83
CA TYR A 160 9.37 12.64 -6.08
C TYR A 160 8.45 11.79 -6.96
N ASP A 161 8.72 10.49 -7.00
CA ASP A 161 8.03 9.52 -7.82
C ASP A 161 7.42 8.42 -6.93
N THR A 162 6.10 8.38 -6.88
CA THR A 162 5.33 7.45 -6.04
C THR A 162 5.48 5.99 -6.48
N GLU A 163 5.63 5.73 -7.78
CA GLU A 163 5.83 4.38 -8.31
C GLU A 163 7.22 3.84 -7.95
N LYS A 164 8.26 4.67 -8.06
CA LYS A 164 9.62 4.29 -7.62
C LYS A 164 9.70 4.07 -6.13
N MET A 165 8.99 4.87 -5.34
CA MET A 165 8.92 4.69 -3.89
C MET A 165 8.25 3.36 -3.53
N ALA A 166 7.09 3.07 -4.12
CA ALA A 166 6.40 1.80 -3.92
C ALA A 166 7.25 0.60 -4.35
N GLU A 167 7.96 0.72 -5.48
CA GLU A 167 8.89 -0.31 -5.96
C GLU A 167 10.04 -0.53 -4.97
N ALA A 168 10.62 0.52 -4.41
CA ALA A 168 11.72 0.40 -3.44
C ALA A 168 11.25 -0.30 -2.15
N ILE A 169 10.07 0.07 -1.63
CA ILE A 169 9.48 -0.60 -0.46
C ILE A 169 9.21 -2.07 -0.76
N PHE A 170 8.60 -2.37 -1.91
CA PHE A 170 8.34 -3.73 -2.36
C PHE A 170 9.62 -4.57 -2.44
N ARG A 171 10.69 -4.05 -3.07
CA ARG A 171 11.99 -4.72 -3.13
C ARG A 171 12.58 -4.98 -1.75
N GLY A 172 12.45 -4.02 -0.84
CA GLY A 172 12.90 -4.18 0.54
C GLY A 172 12.22 -5.36 1.23
N VAL A 173 10.90 -5.50 1.07
CA VAL A 173 10.14 -6.64 1.61
C VAL A 173 10.56 -7.94 0.92
N CYS A 174 10.64 -7.97 -0.41
CA CYS A 174 11.06 -9.15 -1.16
C CYS A 174 12.47 -9.62 -0.75
N LYS A 175 13.42 -8.69 -0.65
CA LYS A 175 14.78 -8.97 -0.20
C LYS A 175 14.82 -9.56 1.21
N PHE A 176 14.00 -9.03 2.12
CA PHE A 176 13.91 -9.50 3.51
C PHE A 176 13.38 -10.93 3.60
N TYR A 177 12.38 -11.27 2.80
CA TYR A 177 11.75 -12.60 2.81
C TYR A 177 12.38 -13.59 1.82
N GLY A 178 13.37 -13.18 1.02
CA GLY A 178 13.96 -14.03 -0.02
C GLY A 178 12.98 -14.37 -1.15
N ILE A 179 12.08 -13.44 -1.49
CA ILE A 179 11.12 -13.59 -2.57
C ILE A 179 11.81 -13.15 -3.86
N GLU A 180 11.92 -14.06 -4.83
CA GLU A 180 12.44 -13.74 -6.16
C GLU A 180 11.47 -12.77 -6.86
N ASN A 181 11.98 -11.63 -7.26
CA ASN A 181 11.21 -10.62 -7.97
C ASN A 181 11.13 -11.03 -9.44
N SER A 182 9.97 -11.43 -9.91
CA SER A 182 9.75 -11.76 -11.32
C SER A 182 10.01 -10.57 -12.28
N SER A 183 10.27 -9.37 -11.73
CA SER A 183 10.61 -8.15 -12.49
C SER A 183 12.11 -7.99 -12.78
N SER A 184 13.02 -8.82 -12.24
CA SER A 184 14.46 -8.69 -12.46
C SER A 184 14.99 -9.43 -13.71
N ALA A 185 14.10 -10.04 -14.49
CA ALA A 185 14.44 -10.72 -15.75
C ALA A 185 14.00 -9.89 -16.96
N SER A 186 14.52 -8.67 -17.10
CA SER A 186 14.37 -7.94 -18.37
C SER A 186 15.62 -7.12 -18.72
N GLY A 187 16.68 -7.88 -18.99
CA GLY A 187 17.67 -7.49 -20.00
C GLY A 187 17.45 -8.39 -21.21
N LEU A 188 17.10 -7.81 -22.34
CA LEU A 188 16.95 -8.35 -23.70
C LEU A 188 15.76 -9.31 -23.97
N GLY A 189 14.86 -8.84 -24.81
CA GLY A 189 13.95 -9.67 -25.60
C GLY A 189 12.53 -9.13 -25.66
N SER A 190 12.27 -8.18 -26.57
CA SER A 190 10.93 -7.90 -27.07
C SER A 190 10.28 -9.18 -27.55
N GLN A 191 9.25 -9.64 -26.86
CA GLN A 191 8.16 -10.38 -27.53
C GLN A 191 6.85 -10.09 -26.77
N GLY A 192 5.85 -9.65 -27.52
CA GLY A 192 4.57 -9.20 -27.03
C GLY A 192 3.84 -10.25 -26.18
N GLY A 193 3.74 -9.95 -24.89
CA GLY A 193 2.82 -10.64 -24.00
C GLY A 193 1.39 -10.20 -24.35
N ILE A 194 0.58 -11.10 -24.89
CA ILE A 194 -0.85 -10.91 -25.11
C ILE A 194 -1.47 -10.65 -23.73
N SER A 195 -1.87 -9.41 -23.47
CA SER A 195 -2.70 -9.07 -22.32
C SER A 195 -4.04 -9.77 -22.52
N ILE A 196 -4.27 -10.89 -21.85
CA ILE A 196 -5.55 -11.59 -21.89
C ILE A 196 -6.54 -10.76 -21.08
N HIS A 197 -7.17 -9.80 -21.73
CA HIS A 197 -8.27 -9.04 -21.15
C HIS A 197 -9.44 -9.99 -20.91
N LYS A 198 -9.76 -10.24 -19.65
CA LYS A 198 -10.90 -11.06 -19.26
C LYS A 198 -12.14 -10.17 -19.17
N TYR A 199 -13.17 -10.51 -19.91
CA TYR A 199 -14.45 -9.79 -19.91
C TYR A 199 -15.56 -10.65 -19.30
N HIS A 200 -16.45 -10.01 -18.58
CA HIS A 200 -17.75 -10.56 -18.19
C HIS A 200 -18.81 -9.96 -19.10
N VAL A 201 -19.67 -10.81 -19.67
CA VAL A 201 -20.85 -10.36 -20.40
C VAL A 201 -22.01 -10.34 -19.42
N VAL A 202 -22.56 -9.15 -19.20
CA VAL A 202 -23.66 -8.93 -18.24
C VAL A 202 -24.86 -9.77 -18.61
N GLN A 203 -25.37 -10.54 -17.67
CA GLN A 203 -26.55 -11.37 -17.76
C GLN A 203 -27.73 -10.74 -16.99
N LYS A 204 -28.96 -11.21 -17.27
CA LYS A 204 -30.15 -10.77 -16.53
C LYS A 204 -29.98 -11.06 -15.03
N GLY A 205 -30.08 -10.03 -14.22
CA GLY A 205 -29.91 -10.12 -12.75
C GLY A 205 -28.49 -9.80 -12.25
N ASP A 206 -27.52 -9.59 -13.14
CA ASP A 206 -26.19 -9.14 -12.74
C ASP A 206 -26.24 -7.71 -12.20
N THR A 207 -25.37 -7.48 -11.21
CA THR A 207 -25.05 -6.16 -10.68
C THR A 207 -23.53 -5.98 -10.66
N LEU A 208 -23.03 -4.74 -10.73
CA LEU A 208 -21.60 -4.50 -10.59
C LEU A 208 -21.05 -5.06 -9.27
N TRP A 209 -21.85 -5.03 -8.20
CA TRP A 209 -21.47 -5.65 -6.93
C TRP A 209 -21.32 -7.18 -7.04
N GLY A 210 -22.26 -7.86 -7.70
CA GLY A 210 -22.19 -9.30 -7.95
C GLY A 210 -20.99 -9.69 -8.81
N ILE A 211 -20.73 -8.92 -9.87
CA ILE A 211 -19.56 -9.10 -10.76
C ILE A 211 -18.27 -8.86 -10.00
N SER A 212 -18.20 -7.79 -9.20
CA SER A 212 -17.10 -7.48 -8.31
C SER A 212 -16.73 -8.66 -7.40
N ARG A 213 -17.72 -9.24 -6.73
CA ARG A 213 -17.55 -10.42 -5.87
C ARG A 213 -17.08 -11.67 -6.66
N LYS A 214 -17.65 -11.89 -7.81
CA LYS A 214 -17.35 -13.06 -8.67
C LYS A 214 -15.90 -13.05 -9.19
N TYR A 215 -15.37 -11.87 -9.48
CA TYR A 215 -14.03 -11.73 -10.10
C TYR A 215 -12.97 -11.12 -9.16
N GLY A 216 -13.34 -10.75 -7.93
CA GLY A 216 -12.40 -10.17 -6.96
C GLY A 216 -11.90 -8.78 -7.34
N VAL A 217 -12.67 -8.03 -8.15
CA VAL A 217 -12.37 -6.67 -8.61
C VAL A 217 -13.31 -5.70 -7.92
N SER A 218 -12.82 -4.59 -7.36
CA SER A 218 -13.71 -3.63 -6.70
C SER A 218 -14.71 -2.99 -7.67
N VAL A 219 -15.88 -2.57 -7.17
CA VAL A 219 -16.90 -1.90 -7.98
C VAL A 219 -16.33 -0.64 -8.64
N ASP A 220 -15.53 0.14 -7.90
CA ASP A 220 -14.90 1.37 -8.40
C ASP A 220 -13.98 1.06 -9.59
N ARG A 221 -13.19 -0.01 -9.51
CA ARG A 221 -12.35 -0.43 -10.64
C ARG A 221 -13.16 -0.90 -11.85
N LEU A 222 -14.29 -1.57 -11.62
CA LEU A 222 -15.20 -1.93 -12.71
C LEU A 222 -15.80 -0.69 -13.35
N VAL A 223 -16.14 0.33 -12.56
CA VAL A 223 -16.66 1.61 -13.03
C VAL A 223 -15.60 2.35 -13.85
N ASP A 224 -14.43 2.59 -13.26
CA ASP A 224 -13.35 3.37 -13.87
C ASP A 224 -12.77 2.67 -15.13
N GLY A 225 -12.47 1.38 -15.00
CA GLY A 225 -11.86 0.59 -16.07
C GLY A 225 -12.77 0.37 -17.29
N ASN A 226 -14.09 0.58 -17.13
CA ASN A 226 -15.09 0.42 -18.18
C ASN A 226 -15.79 1.72 -18.58
N GLY A 227 -15.42 2.86 -18.00
CA GLY A 227 -16.03 4.16 -18.26
C GLY A 227 -17.53 4.21 -17.91
N ILE A 228 -17.96 3.47 -16.87
CA ILE A 228 -19.36 3.38 -16.45
C ILE A 228 -19.69 4.66 -15.67
N LYS A 229 -20.64 5.45 -16.17
CA LYS A 229 -21.05 6.71 -15.58
C LYS A 229 -21.94 6.57 -14.33
N ASP A 230 -22.69 5.47 -14.26
CA ASP A 230 -23.63 5.19 -13.17
C ASP A 230 -23.45 3.71 -12.76
N SER A 231 -22.94 3.49 -11.57
CA SER A 231 -22.66 2.15 -11.03
C SER A 231 -23.92 1.27 -10.87
N ASN A 232 -25.11 1.85 -10.89
CA ASN A 232 -26.38 1.14 -10.82
C ASN A 232 -26.96 0.81 -12.20
N ARG A 233 -26.29 1.20 -13.29
CA ARG A 233 -26.79 1.01 -14.67
C ARG A 233 -25.80 0.23 -15.51
N ILE A 234 -26.01 -1.08 -15.58
CA ILE A 234 -25.38 -1.99 -16.52
C ILE A 234 -26.45 -2.70 -17.34
N TYR A 235 -26.14 -3.07 -18.56
CA TYR A 235 -27.11 -3.61 -19.50
C TYR A 235 -26.78 -5.05 -19.89
N VAL A 236 -27.79 -5.91 -20.03
CA VAL A 236 -27.61 -7.28 -20.50
C VAL A 236 -26.89 -7.26 -21.84
N GLY A 237 -25.83 -8.06 -21.97
CA GLY A 237 -24.95 -8.10 -23.14
C GLY A 237 -23.78 -7.12 -23.10
N GLN A 238 -23.75 -6.18 -22.14
CA GLN A 238 -22.60 -5.28 -21.94
C GLN A 238 -21.36 -6.10 -21.57
N LYS A 239 -20.24 -5.83 -22.25
CA LYS A 239 -18.93 -6.43 -21.88
C LYS A 239 -18.25 -5.56 -20.83
N ILE A 240 -17.97 -6.14 -19.67
CA ILE A 240 -17.28 -5.48 -18.57
C ILE A 240 -15.90 -6.12 -18.42
N LEU A 241 -14.87 -5.31 -18.54
CA LEU A 241 -13.48 -5.71 -18.27
C LEU A 241 -13.35 -6.05 -16.78
N VAL A 242 -12.99 -7.32 -16.50
CA VAL A 242 -12.88 -7.86 -15.14
C VAL A 242 -11.48 -8.41 -14.84
N SER A 243 -10.52 -8.11 -15.73
CA SER A 243 -9.09 -8.40 -15.46
C SER A 243 -8.46 -7.26 -14.68
N ASN A 244 -7.57 -7.64 -13.81
CA ASN A 244 -6.68 -6.69 -13.14
C ASN A 244 -5.65 -6.13 -14.09
#